data_137c3e290df4287da6f89d3feefff006
#
_entry.id   137c3e290df4287da6f89d3feefff006
#
_cell.length_a   1.000
_cell.length_b   1.000
_cell.length_c   1.000
_cell.angle_alpha   90.00
_cell.angle_beta   90.00
_cell.angle_gamma   90.00
#
_symmetry.space_group_name_H-M   'P 1'
#
loop_
_entity.id
_entity.type
_entity.pdbx_description
1 polymer ?
#
loop_
_entity_poly.entity_id
_entity_poly.type
_entity_poly.pdbx_seq_one_letter_code
_entity_poly.pdbx_strand_id
1 'polypeptide(L)'
;MKNILFLFMLLPFVCHAQKVTQINKNEICIEGDTILYFDAEGFSITEQAHSDSLKTHKYIISIIGTDEKPEIHLVYKYPKLETLMGKTLLLCTFSDINSKPVKIDEKDITVISFWDKHCGICIRELTVLDIIAEDYSNVHFVALTSDSREEVQQLIKKLHLIWENIIVVPNYDGEFHDTLRINVYPANVIVDKNRVIKGVTVGGNIRELLRTLEKLSDED
;
A
#
# COMPACT_ATOMS: atom_id res chain seq x y z
N MET A 1 74.90 -6.62 32.39
CA MET A 1 73.70 -7.38 31.97
C MET A 1 72.52 -6.45 32.03
N LYS A 2 72.03 -5.97 30.86
CA LYS A 2 70.87 -5.06 30.77
C LYS A 2 69.63 -5.89 30.45
N ASN A 3 68.69 -5.93 31.39
CA ASN A 3 67.39 -6.53 31.15
C ASN A 3 66.51 -5.52 30.38
N ILE A 4 66.21 -5.83 29.12
CA ILE A 4 65.25 -5.11 28.32
C ILE A 4 63.90 -5.76 28.55
N LEU A 5 63.02 -5.05 29.26
CA LEU A 5 61.62 -5.44 29.50
C LEU A 5 60.82 -4.99 28.26
N PHE A 6 60.45 -5.95 27.38
CA PHE A 6 59.50 -5.73 26.28
C PHE A 6 58.10 -5.68 26.85
N LEU A 7 57.57 -4.46 27.00
CA LEU A 7 56.14 -4.25 27.33
C LEU A 7 55.36 -4.42 26.03
N PHE A 8 54.76 -5.61 25.84
CA PHE A 8 53.78 -5.84 24.81
C PHE A 8 52.50 -5.10 25.21
N MET A 9 52.28 -3.93 24.60
CA MET A 9 51.01 -3.24 24.67
C MET A 9 50.03 -4.01 23.76
N LEU A 10 49.26 -4.93 24.37
CA LEU A 10 48.06 -5.51 23.77
C LEU A 10 47.02 -4.40 23.65
N LEU A 11 46.99 -3.74 22.52
CA LEU A 11 45.83 -2.99 22.12
C LEU A 11 44.72 -3.99 21.89
N PRO A 12 43.58 -3.85 22.57
CA PRO A 12 42.41 -4.66 22.18
C PRO A 12 42.00 -4.20 20.78
N PHE A 13 42.28 -5.04 19.78
CA PHE A 13 41.55 -4.97 18.53
C PHE A 13 40.11 -5.32 18.87
N VAL A 14 39.28 -4.33 19.15
CA VAL A 14 37.85 -4.48 19.14
C VAL A 14 37.46 -4.54 17.68
N CYS A 15 37.47 -5.74 17.13
CA CYS A 15 36.91 -6.01 15.82
C CYS A 15 35.39 -5.98 16.01
N HIS A 16 34.76 -4.83 15.85
CA HIS A 16 33.32 -4.73 15.75
C HIS A 16 32.95 -5.15 14.32
N ALA A 17 32.72 -6.43 14.15
CA ALA A 17 32.14 -6.95 12.93
C ALA A 17 30.67 -6.56 12.90
N GLN A 18 30.35 -5.55 12.13
CA GLN A 18 28.96 -5.26 11.76
C GLN A 18 28.47 -6.39 10.87
N LYS A 19 27.32 -6.95 11.19
CA LYS A 19 26.80 -8.09 10.47
C LYS A 19 25.30 -7.92 10.22
N VAL A 20 24.94 -7.92 8.94
CA VAL A 20 23.55 -8.10 8.53
C VAL A 20 23.26 -9.59 8.52
N THR A 21 22.39 -10.05 9.41
CA THR A 21 22.01 -11.47 9.51
C THR A 21 20.51 -11.61 9.26
N GLN A 22 20.14 -12.40 8.25
CA GLN A 22 18.75 -12.75 8.05
C GLN A 22 18.37 -13.86 9.02
N ILE A 23 17.51 -13.58 10.00
CA ILE A 23 17.07 -14.54 11.02
C ILE A 23 15.98 -15.45 10.45
N ASN A 24 15.03 -14.88 9.67
CA ASN A 24 14.00 -15.64 8.95
C ASN A 24 13.50 -14.82 7.75
N LYS A 25 12.47 -15.31 7.02
CA LYS A 25 11.94 -14.63 5.82
C LYS A 25 11.47 -13.19 6.05
N ASN A 26 11.18 -12.81 7.30
CA ASN A 26 10.59 -11.52 7.66
C ASN A 26 11.41 -10.74 8.68
N GLU A 27 12.54 -11.28 9.14
CA GLU A 27 13.37 -10.68 10.19
C GLU A 27 14.81 -10.57 9.75
N ILE A 28 15.34 -9.36 9.80
CA ILE A 28 16.73 -9.02 9.54
C ILE A 28 17.28 -8.37 10.80
N CYS A 29 18.38 -8.89 11.31
CA CYS A 29 19.14 -8.25 12.38
C CYS A 29 20.30 -7.47 11.78
N ILE A 30 20.42 -6.21 12.16
CA ILE A 30 21.52 -5.33 11.74
C ILE A 30 22.25 -4.92 13.02
N GLU A 31 23.50 -5.36 13.15
CA GLU A 31 24.36 -5.01 14.28
C GLU A 31 25.47 -4.07 13.78
N GLY A 32 25.63 -2.92 14.40
CA GLY A 32 26.67 -1.97 14.03
C GLY A 32 26.74 -0.77 14.97
N ASP A 33 27.90 -0.18 15.09
CA ASP A 33 28.14 0.98 15.98
C ASP A 33 27.48 2.27 15.47
N THR A 34 27.18 2.34 14.18
CA THR A 34 26.55 3.51 13.56
C THR A 34 25.68 3.07 12.39
N ILE A 35 24.38 3.02 12.60
CA ILE A 35 23.39 2.80 11.55
C ILE A 35 22.85 4.16 11.12
N LEU A 36 22.88 4.43 9.82
CA LEU A 36 22.32 5.65 9.24
C LEU A 36 20.95 5.37 8.67
N TYR A 37 19.99 6.23 9.00
CA TYR A 37 18.60 6.12 8.53
C TYR A 37 18.29 7.25 7.57
N PHE A 38 17.63 6.92 6.47
CA PHE A 38 17.23 7.85 5.42
C PHE A 38 15.74 7.71 5.11
N ASP A 39 15.12 8.83 4.77
CA ASP A 39 13.76 8.83 4.23
C ASP A 39 13.75 8.41 2.75
N ALA A 40 12.57 8.42 2.13
CA ALA A 40 12.40 7.99 0.74
C ALA A 40 12.97 9.01 -0.28
N GLU A 41 13.24 10.22 0.14
CA GLU A 41 13.87 11.30 -0.63
C GLU A 41 15.40 11.33 -0.46
N GLY A 42 15.93 10.49 0.43
CA GLY A 42 17.36 10.36 0.69
C GLY A 42 17.89 11.32 1.76
N PHE A 43 17.04 11.99 2.54
CA PHE A 43 17.46 12.80 3.66
C PHE A 43 17.69 11.94 4.91
N SER A 44 18.76 12.25 5.65
CA SER A 44 19.04 11.58 6.91
C SER A 44 17.97 11.91 7.95
N ILE A 45 17.44 10.88 8.60
CA ILE A 45 16.41 10.97 9.63
C ILE A 45 16.84 10.21 10.89
N THR A 46 16.13 10.43 11.99
CA THR A 46 16.37 9.67 13.22
C THR A 46 15.78 8.26 13.11
N GLU A 47 16.32 7.31 13.88
CA GLU A 47 15.76 5.96 14.01
C GLU A 47 14.27 6.00 14.39
N GLN A 48 13.89 6.90 15.30
CA GLN A 48 12.49 7.06 15.72
C GLN A 48 11.61 7.49 14.55
N ALA A 49 12.03 8.50 13.76
CA ALA A 49 11.28 8.98 12.61
C ALA A 49 11.16 7.88 11.52
N HIS A 50 12.22 7.09 11.32
CA HIS A 50 12.22 5.93 10.43
C HIS A 50 11.20 4.87 10.90
N SER A 51 11.25 4.50 12.19
CA SER A 51 10.30 3.55 12.78
C SER A 51 8.85 4.01 12.68
N ASP A 52 8.60 5.30 12.94
CA ASP A 52 7.25 5.86 12.84
C ASP A 52 6.75 5.89 11.40
N SER A 53 7.63 6.16 10.44
CA SER A 53 7.30 6.08 9.01
C SER A 53 6.91 4.67 8.58
N LEU A 54 7.60 3.63 9.06
CA LEU A 54 7.25 2.24 8.76
C LEU A 54 5.87 1.83 9.29
N LYS A 55 5.42 2.39 10.42
CA LYS A 55 4.09 2.16 10.99
C LYS A 55 2.96 2.68 10.08
N THR A 56 3.27 3.56 9.14
CA THR A 56 2.30 4.05 8.15
C THR A 56 1.99 3.02 7.07
N HIS A 57 2.76 1.94 6.97
CA HIS A 57 2.68 0.90 5.93
C HIS A 57 2.91 1.39 4.50
N LYS A 58 3.34 2.64 4.31
CA LYS A 58 3.66 3.24 3.00
C LYS A 58 5.04 2.85 2.48
N TYR A 59 5.93 2.44 3.38
CA TYR A 59 7.34 2.20 3.10
C TYR A 59 7.73 0.75 3.33
N ILE A 60 8.77 0.35 2.62
CA ILE A 60 9.59 -0.82 2.90
C ILE A 60 11.01 -0.36 3.17
N ILE A 61 11.84 -1.26 3.71
CA ILE A 61 13.24 -1.01 3.99
C ILE A 61 14.07 -1.46 2.78
N SER A 62 15.02 -0.61 2.36
CA SER A 62 16.14 -0.97 1.52
C SER A 62 17.44 -0.77 2.30
N ILE A 63 18.30 -1.78 2.32
CA ILE A 63 19.61 -1.71 2.98
C ILE A 63 20.65 -1.54 1.88
N ILE A 64 21.42 -0.46 1.98
CA ILE A 64 22.52 -0.14 1.07
C ILE A 64 23.77 0.14 1.90
N GLY A 65 24.91 0.28 1.23
CA GLY A 65 26.19 0.54 1.90
C GLY A 65 27.02 -0.73 2.07
N THR A 66 27.99 -0.66 2.97
CA THR A 66 28.89 -1.77 3.27
C THR A 66 28.54 -2.38 4.63
N ASP A 67 29.06 -3.57 4.90
CA ASP A 67 28.91 -4.21 6.23
C ASP A 67 29.44 -3.32 7.38
N GLU A 68 30.38 -2.43 7.09
CA GLU A 68 30.93 -1.50 8.08
C GLU A 68 30.08 -0.24 8.29
N LYS A 69 29.30 0.14 7.30
CA LYS A 69 28.40 1.31 7.34
C LYS A 69 27.10 1.01 6.61
N PRO A 70 26.21 0.27 7.23
CA PRO A 70 24.90 0.02 6.66
C PRO A 70 24.06 1.28 6.70
N GLU A 71 23.42 1.57 5.58
CA GLU A 71 22.43 2.63 5.43
C GLU A 71 21.07 2.01 5.27
N ILE A 72 20.11 2.42 6.10
CA ILE A 72 18.73 1.94 6.04
C ILE A 72 17.87 3.03 5.43
N HIS A 73 17.41 2.78 4.23
CA HIS A 73 16.57 3.69 3.46
C HIS A 73 15.12 3.27 3.49
N LEU A 74 14.23 4.22 3.72
CA LEU A 74 12.81 4.05 3.40
C LEU A 74 12.65 4.11 1.89
N VAL A 75 11.88 3.17 1.35
CA VAL A 75 11.50 3.19 -0.06
C VAL A 75 9.99 3.06 -0.12
N TYR A 76 9.34 3.88 -0.92
CA TYR A 76 7.90 3.76 -1.11
C TYR A 76 7.55 2.35 -1.58
N LYS A 77 6.72 1.69 -0.83
CA LYS A 77 6.23 0.35 -1.16
C LYS A 77 5.54 0.32 -2.53
N TYR A 78 4.84 1.42 -2.83
CA TYR A 78 4.13 1.61 -4.09
C TYR A 78 4.37 3.03 -4.64
N PRO A 79 5.59 3.36 -5.08
CA PRO A 79 5.97 4.74 -5.42
C PRO A 79 5.14 5.33 -6.55
N LYS A 80 4.59 4.49 -7.43
CA LYS A 80 3.75 4.94 -8.54
C LYS A 80 2.36 5.39 -8.07
N LEU A 81 1.82 4.82 -7.00
CA LEU A 81 0.51 5.16 -6.47
C LEU A 81 0.51 6.52 -5.76
N GLU A 82 1.57 6.83 -5.01
CA GLU A 82 1.71 8.14 -4.35
C GLU A 82 1.72 9.30 -5.38
N THR A 83 2.25 9.05 -6.59
CA THR A 83 2.26 10.07 -7.67
C THR A 83 0.88 10.31 -8.29
N LEU A 84 -0.14 9.55 -7.91
CA LEU A 84 -1.50 9.72 -8.43
C LEU A 84 -2.29 10.82 -7.71
N MET A 85 -1.90 11.17 -6.50
CA MET A 85 -2.60 12.18 -5.70
C MET A 85 -2.74 13.50 -6.48
N GLY A 86 -3.95 14.06 -6.47
CA GLY A 86 -4.28 15.31 -7.17
C GLY A 86 -4.47 15.19 -8.68
N LYS A 87 -4.24 14.02 -9.28
CA LYS A 87 -4.52 13.80 -10.70
C LYS A 87 -6.02 13.59 -10.92
N THR A 88 -6.50 14.02 -12.08
CA THR A 88 -7.89 13.80 -12.50
C THR A 88 -7.99 12.52 -13.32
N LEU A 89 -8.92 11.64 -12.96
CA LEU A 89 -9.23 10.46 -13.75
C LEU A 89 -10.01 10.84 -15.02
N LEU A 90 -9.76 10.10 -16.08
CA LEU A 90 -10.57 10.18 -17.29
C LEU A 90 -12.01 9.75 -16.98
N LEU A 91 -12.96 10.34 -17.69
CA LEU A 91 -14.35 9.91 -17.61
C LEU A 91 -14.49 8.54 -18.26
N CYS A 92 -14.88 7.55 -17.47
CA CYS A 92 -15.12 6.20 -17.94
C CYS A 92 -16.54 5.75 -17.58
N THR A 93 -17.12 4.99 -18.48
CA THR A 93 -18.40 4.30 -18.24
C THR A 93 -18.13 2.82 -18.26
N PHE A 94 -18.52 2.14 -17.19
CA PHE A 94 -18.38 0.69 -17.04
C PHE A 94 -19.74 0.00 -17.14
N SER A 95 -19.74 -1.31 -17.22
CA SER A 95 -20.94 -2.12 -17.07
C SER A 95 -20.82 -2.96 -15.81
N ASP A 96 -21.77 -2.85 -14.90
CA ASP A 96 -21.79 -3.68 -13.69
C ASP A 96 -22.04 -5.16 -14.02
N ILE A 97 -22.02 -6.00 -13.00
CA ILE A 97 -22.25 -7.44 -13.14
C ILE A 97 -23.63 -7.77 -13.73
N ASN A 98 -24.60 -6.85 -13.66
CA ASN A 98 -25.94 -6.96 -14.21
C ASN A 98 -26.12 -6.25 -15.57
N SER A 99 -25.01 -5.82 -16.20
CA SER A 99 -24.96 -5.06 -17.47
C SER A 99 -25.58 -3.66 -17.40
N LYS A 100 -25.71 -3.08 -16.22
CA LYS A 100 -26.14 -1.68 -16.07
C LYS A 100 -24.95 -0.77 -16.23
N PRO A 101 -25.09 0.40 -16.88
CA PRO A 101 -24.03 1.38 -17.01
C PRO A 101 -23.73 2.01 -15.63
N VAL A 102 -22.43 2.18 -15.34
CA VAL A 102 -21.89 2.78 -14.12
C VAL A 102 -20.96 3.92 -14.50
N LYS A 103 -21.17 5.09 -13.91
CA LYS A 103 -20.28 6.25 -14.04
C LYS A 103 -19.60 6.55 -12.72
N ILE A 104 -18.36 7.02 -12.79
CA ILE A 104 -17.54 7.31 -11.60
C ILE A 104 -17.98 8.61 -10.91
N ASP A 105 -18.59 9.54 -11.64
CA ASP A 105 -18.92 10.90 -11.18
C ASP A 105 -20.39 11.10 -10.81
N GLU A 106 -21.12 10.04 -10.50
CA GLU A 106 -22.54 10.14 -10.12
C GLU A 106 -22.76 10.54 -8.66
N LYS A 107 -21.74 10.43 -7.83
CA LYS A 107 -21.75 10.78 -6.41
C LYS A 107 -20.61 11.75 -6.08
N ASP A 108 -20.71 12.36 -4.90
CA ASP A 108 -19.68 13.31 -4.43
C ASP A 108 -18.32 12.66 -4.26
N ILE A 109 -18.30 11.39 -3.83
CA ILE A 109 -17.09 10.60 -3.66
C ILE A 109 -17.28 9.24 -4.33
N THR A 110 -16.24 8.74 -5.00
CA THR A 110 -16.19 7.35 -5.47
C THR A 110 -14.95 6.65 -4.96
N VAL A 111 -15.14 5.50 -4.34
CA VAL A 111 -14.09 4.55 -3.98
C VAL A 111 -14.02 3.50 -5.08
N ILE A 112 -12.89 3.44 -5.78
CA ILE A 112 -12.62 2.45 -6.82
C ILE A 112 -11.69 1.40 -6.23
N SER A 113 -12.20 0.20 -5.98
CA SER A 113 -11.46 -0.93 -5.44
C SER A 113 -11.03 -1.87 -6.55
N PHE A 114 -9.73 -2.04 -6.73
CA PHE A 114 -9.15 -2.98 -7.69
C PHE A 114 -8.90 -4.32 -7.01
N TRP A 115 -9.40 -5.39 -7.61
CA TRP A 115 -9.35 -6.70 -6.99
C TRP A 115 -9.25 -7.84 -8.02
N ASP A 116 -8.99 -9.06 -7.54
CA ASP A 116 -8.89 -10.29 -8.32
C ASP A 116 -9.62 -11.42 -7.58
N LYS A 117 -10.26 -12.33 -8.32
CA LYS A 117 -11.04 -13.46 -7.75
C LYS A 117 -10.23 -14.42 -6.89
N HIS A 118 -8.90 -14.50 -7.09
CA HIS A 118 -8.00 -15.33 -6.30
C HIS A 118 -7.45 -14.63 -5.05
N CYS A 119 -7.73 -13.34 -4.90
CA CYS A 119 -7.26 -12.53 -3.81
C CYS A 119 -8.19 -12.61 -2.59
N GLY A 120 -7.94 -13.53 -1.67
CA GLY A 120 -8.76 -13.71 -0.47
C GLY A 120 -8.83 -12.48 0.44
N ILE A 121 -7.79 -11.64 0.46
CA ILE A 121 -7.79 -10.36 1.19
C ILE A 121 -8.74 -9.39 0.53
N CYS A 122 -8.78 -9.34 -0.81
CA CYS A 122 -9.69 -8.48 -1.56
C CYS A 122 -11.15 -8.82 -1.28
N ILE A 123 -11.49 -10.10 -1.32
CA ILE A 123 -12.86 -10.56 -1.04
C ILE A 123 -13.31 -10.14 0.36
N ARG A 124 -12.43 -10.27 1.36
CA ARG A 124 -12.74 -9.81 2.73
C ARG A 124 -12.91 -8.30 2.81
N GLU A 125 -12.03 -7.53 2.13
CA GLU A 125 -12.14 -6.08 2.07
C GLU A 125 -13.45 -5.64 1.43
N LEU A 126 -13.79 -6.18 0.26
CA LEU A 126 -15.04 -5.86 -0.44
C LEU A 126 -16.28 -6.19 0.41
N THR A 127 -16.26 -7.31 1.16
CA THR A 127 -17.37 -7.66 2.07
C THR A 127 -17.50 -6.64 3.20
N VAL A 128 -16.39 -6.11 3.73
CA VAL A 128 -16.45 -5.04 4.73
C VAL A 128 -16.93 -3.73 4.09
N LEU A 129 -16.44 -3.40 2.87
CA LEU A 129 -16.88 -2.22 2.15
C LEU A 129 -18.38 -2.25 1.84
N ASP A 130 -18.93 -3.41 1.51
CA ASP A 130 -20.36 -3.57 1.28
C ASP A 130 -21.20 -3.26 2.54
N ILE A 131 -20.73 -3.71 3.71
CA ILE A 131 -21.40 -3.44 4.99
C ILE A 131 -21.35 -1.93 5.32
N ILE A 132 -20.19 -1.30 5.22
CA ILE A 132 -20.04 0.11 5.58
C ILE A 132 -20.66 1.07 4.55
N ALA A 133 -20.86 0.63 3.31
CA ALA A 133 -21.47 1.45 2.26
C ALA A 133 -22.88 1.94 2.62
N GLU A 134 -23.59 1.22 3.50
CA GLU A 134 -24.90 1.65 4.02
C GLU A 134 -24.83 2.99 4.79
N ASP A 135 -23.68 3.25 5.45
CA ASP A 135 -23.47 4.47 6.23
C ASP A 135 -23.02 5.66 5.37
N TYR A 136 -22.67 5.43 4.09
CA TYR A 136 -22.10 6.42 3.18
C TYR A 136 -22.99 6.67 1.95
N SER A 137 -24.12 7.34 2.13
CA SER A 137 -25.11 7.57 1.05
C SER A 137 -24.59 8.43 -0.11
N ASN A 138 -23.58 9.27 0.13
CA ASN A 138 -22.92 10.14 -0.85
C ASN A 138 -21.68 9.52 -1.49
N VAL A 139 -21.35 8.28 -1.17
CA VAL A 139 -20.18 7.56 -1.72
C VAL A 139 -20.63 6.43 -2.63
N HIS A 140 -20.01 6.31 -3.80
CA HIS A 140 -20.06 5.11 -4.64
C HIS A 140 -18.89 4.19 -4.31
N PHE A 141 -19.18 2.93 -4.02
CA PHE A 141 -18.15 1.89 -3.89
C PHE A 141 -18.20 1.02 -5.14
N VAL A 142 -17.15 1.10 -5.96
CA VAL A 142 -17.04 0.41 -7.25
C VAL A 142 -15.88 -0.57 -7.21
N ALA A 143 -16.17 -1.86 -7.35
CA ALA A 143 -15.19 -2.94 -7.34
C ALA A 143 -14.86 -3.37 -8.78
N LEU A 144 -13.67 -2.98 -9.28
CA LEU A 144 -13.19 -3.28 -10.63
C LEU A 144 -12.32 -4.54 -10.64
N THR A 145 -12.61 -5.47 -11.56
CA THR A 145 -11.77 -6.64 -11.82
C THR A 145 -11.67 -6.95 -13.31
N SER A 146 -10.52 -7.47 -13.74
CA SER A 146 -10.33 -8.01 -15.08
C SER A 146 -10.93 -9.40 -15.27
N ASP A 147 -11.36 -10.04 -14.17
CA ASP A 147 -12.06 -11.33 -14.25
C ASP A 147 -13.33 -11.22 -15.07
N SER A 148 -13.67 -12.28 -15.79
CA SER A 148 -14.91 -12.30 -16.59
C SER A 148 -16.15 -12.27 -15.70
N ARG A 149 -17.24 -11.80 -16.26
CA ARG A 149 -18.55 -11.75 -15.57
C ARG A 149 -18.94 -13.12 -15.02
N GLU A 150 -18.75 -14.15 -15.84
CA GLU A 150 -19.08 -15.54 -15.51
C GLU A 150 -18.26 -16.05 -14.33
N GLU A 151 -16.97 -15.72 -14.29
CA GLU A 151 -16.08 -16.10 -13.20
C GLU A 151 -16.46 -15.40 -11.89
N VAL A 152 -16.78 -14.12 -11.96
CA VAL A 152 -17.22 -13.34 -10.78
C VAL A 152 -18.55 -13.88 -10.26
N GLN A 153 -19.52 -14.17 -11.14
CA GLN A 153 -20.82 -14.76 -10.74
C GLN A 153 -20.64 -16.14 -10.09
N GLN A 154 -19.74 -16.97 -10.64
CA GLN A 154 -19.42 -18.27 -10.06
C GLN A 154 -18.78 -18.13 -8.67
N LEU A 155 -17.88 -17.16 -8.49
CA LEU A 155 -17.24 -16.86 -7.20
C LEU A 155 -18.28 -16.44 -6.17
N ILE A 156 -19.14 -15.47 -6.50
CA ILE A 156 -20.21 -14.97 -5.63
C ILE A 156 -21.11 -16.12 -5.19
N LYS A 157 -21.53 -16.97 -6.12
CA LYS A 157 -22.35 -18.14 -5.83
C LYS A 157 -21.63 -19.17 -4.94
N LYS A 158 -20.36 -19.47 -5.26
CA LYS A 158 -19.56 -20.47 -4.55
C LYS A 158 -19.29 -20.07 -3.09
N LEU A 159 -19.04 -18.79 -2.86
CA LEU A 159 -18.72 -18.27 -1.52
C LEU A 159 -19.93 -17.70 -0.79
N HIS A 160 -21.13 -17.77 -1.39
CA HIS A 160 -22.37 -17.19 -0.85
C HIS A 160 -22.20 -15.71 -0.46
N LEU A 161 -21.50 -14.93 -1.30
CA LEU A 161 -21.29 -13.52 -1.06
C LEU A 161 -22.58 -12.74 -1.30
N ILE A 162 -22.87 -11.81 -0.40
CA ILE A 162 -24.00 -10.89 -0.49
C ILE A 162 -23.38 -9.50 -0.58
N TRP A 163 -23.29 -8.98 -1.80
CA TRP A 163 -22.79 -7.64 -2.10
C TRP A 163 -23.90 -6.82 -2.75
N GLU A 164 -24.62 -6.07 -1.92
CA GLU A 164 -25.80 -5.30 -2.32
C GLU A 164 -25.52 -3.79 -2.44
N ASN A 165 -24.51 -3.32 -1.70
CA ASN A 165 -24.20 -1.90 -1.58
C ASN A 165 -22.95 -1.48 -2.38
N ILE A 166 -22.14 -2.44 -2.83
CA ILE A 166 -21.02 -2.19 -3.75
C ILE A 166 -21.39 -2.53 -5.18
N ILE A 167 -20.85 -1.77 -6.13
CA ILE A 167 -21.06 -1.97 -7.56
C ILE A 167 -19.91 -2.82 -8.11
N VAL A 168 -20.19 -4.05 -8.50
CA VAL A 168 -19.16 -4.95 -9.05
C VAL A 168 -19.08 -4.79 -10.56
N VAL A 169 -17.91 -4.46 -11.07
CA VAL A 169 -17.60 -4.25 -12.49
C VAL A 169 -16.60 -5.32 -12.96
N PRO A 170 -17.05 -6.37 -13.63
CA PRO A 170 -16.21 -7.38 -14.26
C PRO A 170 -15.73 -6.95 -15.66
N ASN A 171 -14.87 -7.75 -16.27
CA ASN A 171 -14.33 -7.54 -17.63
C ASN A 171 -13.66 -6.17 -17.83
N TYR A 172 -13.09 -5.63 -16.78
CA TYR A 172 -12.36 -4.39 -16.88
C TYR A 172 -11.10 -4.60 -17.75
N ASP A 173 -10.97 -3.85 -18.84
CA ASP A 173 -9.96 -4.05 -19.90
C ASP A 173 -8.55 -3.55 -19.55
N GLY A 174 -8.38 -3.00 -18.36
CA GLY A 174 -7.08 -2.59 -17.88
C GLY A 174 -6.65 -1.17 -18.25
N GLU A 175 -7.40 -0.38 -19.02
CA GLU A 175 -7.01 0.98 -19.40
C GLU A 175 -6.72 1.87 -18.18
N PHE A 176 -7.52 1.75 -17.13
CA PHE A 176 -7.27 2.37 -15.82
C PHE A 176 -6.03 1.78 -15.12
N HIS A 177 -5.81 0.47 -15.24
CA HIS A 177 -4.65 -0.21 -14.70
C HIS A 177 -3.36 0.38 -15.26
N ASP A 178 -3.30 0.55 -16.58
CA ASP A 178 -2.13 1.10 -17.25
C ASP A 178 -1.91 2.56 -16.88
N THR A 179 -2.99 3.36 -16.84
CA THR A 179 -2.94 4.77 -16.45
C THR A 179 -2.56 4.94 -14.99
N LEU A 180 -3.16 4.17 -14.08
CA LEU A 180 -2.91 4.21 -12.64
C LEU A 180 -1.72 3.32 -12.23
N ARG A 181 -1.25 2.44 -13.13
CA ARG A 181 -0.15 1.50 -12.89
C ARG A 181 -0.35 0.68 -11.62
N ILE A 182 -1.59 0.27 -11.37
CA ILE A 182 -1.94 -0.59 -10.25
C ILE A 182 -1.50 -2.00 -10.56
N ASN A 183 -0.59 -2.54 -9.76
CA ASN A 183 -0.03 -3.89 -9.92
C ASN A 183 -0.09 -4.69 -8.61
N VAL A 184 -0.87 -4.24 -7.66
CA VAL A 184 -1.07 -4.89 -6.35
C VAL A 184 -2.54 -4.87 -5.99
N TYR A 185 -2.98 -5.92 -5.30
CA TYR A 185 -4.35 -6.09 -4.86
C TYR A 185 -4.43 -6.42 -3.37
N PRO A 186 -5.45 -5.94 -2.65
CA PRO A 186 -6.39 -4.91 -3.07
C PRO A 186 -5.69 -3.54 -3.15
N ALA A 187 -6.18 -2.68 -4.04
CA ALA A 187 -5.82 -1.28 -4.09
C ALA A 187 -7.09 -0.45 -4.23
N ASN A 188 -7.18 0.66 -3.50
CA ASN A 188 -8.32 1.56 -3.56
C ASN A 188 -7.86 2.94 -3.99
N VAL A 189 -8.59 3.54 -4.91
CA VAL A 189 -8.43 4.92 -5.35
C VAL A 189 -9.70 5.68 -4.98
N ILE A 190 -9.56 6.76 -4.23
CA ILE A 190 -10.67 7.60 -3.77
C ILE A 190 -10.66 8.87 -4.62
N VAL A 191 -11.76 9.18 -5.25
CA VAL A 191 -11.91 10.38 -6.07
C VAL A 191 -13.11 11.21 -5.63
N ASP A 192 -12.98 12.53 -5.78
CA ASP A 192 -14.10 13.47 -5.58
C ASP A 192 -15.02 13.54 -6.82
N LYS A 193 -16.09 14.34 -6.74
CA LYS A 193 -17.04 14.62 -7.83
C LYS A 193 -16.40 15.17 -9.09
N ASN A 194 -15.22 15.78 -8.99
CA ASN A 194 -14.44 16.26 -10.12
C ASN A 194 -13.47 15.20 -10.65
N ARG A 195 -13.54 13.98 -10.13
CA ARG A 195 -12.65 12.83 -10.44
C ARG A 195 -11.19 13.08 -10.06
N VAL A 196 -10.94 14.02 -9.13
CA VAL A 196 -9.59 14.25 -8.62
C VAL A 196 -9.28 13.21 -7.56
N ILE A 197 -8.13 12.54 -7.69
CA ILE A 197 -7.67 11.53 -6.73
C ILE A 197 -7.30 12.19 -5.41
N LYS A 198 -8.02 11.83 -4.36
CA LYS A 198 -7.88 12.33 -2.98
C LYS A 198 -7.24 11.33 -2.04
N GLY A 199 -7.22 10.06 -2.41
CA GLY A 199 -6.63 9.01 -1.61
C GLY A 199 -6.30 7.78 -2.43
N VAL A 200 -5.26 7.07 -1.98
CA VAL A 200 -4.87 5.77 -2.50
C VAL A 200 -4.51 4.89 -1.32
N THR A 201 -5.10 3.70 -1.22
CA THR A 201 -4.74 2.71 -0.19
C THR A 201 -4.42 1.36 -0.83
N VAL A 202 -3.61 0.55 -0.17
CA VAL A 202 -3.21 -0.76 -0.68
C VAL A 202 -3.13 -1.79 0.43
N GLY A 203 -3.29 -3.06 0.07
CA GLY A 203 -3.06 -4.17 0.98
C GLY A 203 -4.15 -4.36 2.04
N GLY A 204 -5.41 -3.99 1.79
CA GLY A 204 -6.52 -4.21 2.71
C GLY A 204 -6.53 -3.24 3.91
N ASN A 205 -6.00 -2.04 3.73
CA ASN A 205 -5.92 -1.03 4.79
C ASN A 205 -7.22 -0.21 4.89
N ILE A 206 -8.30 -0.86 5.29
CA ILE A 206 -9.64 -0.25 5.43
C ILE A 206 -9.61 0.96 6.37
N ARG A 207 -8.82 0.92 7.44
CA ARG A 207 -8.74 2.03 8.39
C ARG A 207 -8.23 3.32 7.73
N GLU A 208 -7.25 3.22 6.84
CA GLU A 208 -6.74 4.37 6.10
C GLU A 208 -7.77 4.88 5.10
N LEU A 209 -8.45 3.96 4.40
CA LEU A 209 -9.55 4.30 3.51
C LEU A 209 -10.65 5.09 4.25
N LEU A 210 -11.13 4.59 5.38
CA LEU A 210 -12.16 5.25 6.17
C LEU A 210 -11.73 6.63 6.68
N ARG A 211 -10.51 6.79 7.16
CA ARG A 211 -9.97 8.10 7.56
C ARG A 211 -9.96 9.10 6.40
N THR A 212 -9.70 8.63 5.18
CA THR A 212 -9.72 9.49 4.01
C THR A 212 -11.14 9.90 3.66
N LEU A 213 -12.10 8.98 3.75
CA LEU A 213 -13.52 9.29 3.53
C LEU A 213 -14.07 10.26 4.56
N GLU A 214 -13.77 10.06 5.85
CA GLU A 214 -14.16 10.98 6.92
C GLU A 214 -13.66 12.40 6.65
N LYS A 215 -12.39 12.57 6.29
CA LYS A 215 -11.84 13.90 5.95
C LYS A 215 -12.55 14.56 4.78
N LEU A 216 -12.85 13.79 3.72
CA LEU A 216 -13.52 14.33 2.53
C LEU A 216 -14.99 14.69 2.81
N SER A 217 -15.66 13.97 3.71
CA SER A 217 -17.03 14.23 4.11
C SER A 217 -17.14 15.49 5.00
N ASP A 218 -16.08 15.87 5.71
CA ASP A 218 -16.03 17.06 6.57
C ASP A 218 -15.66 18.34 5.77
N GLU A 219 -15.15 18.21 4.54
CA GLU A 219 -14.75 19.34 3.67
C GLU A 219 -15.89 19.87 2.77
N ASP A 220 -17.02 19.17 2.67
CA ASP A 220 -18.25 19.56 1.92
C ASP A 220 -19.29 20.22 2.86
#